data_133d59af88f9b3316a42dcc27e2cf747
#
_entry.id   133d59af88f9b3316a42dcc27e2cf747
#
_cell.length_a   1.000
_cell.length_b   1.000
_cell.length_c   1.000
_cell.angle_alpha   90.00
_cell.angle_beta   90.00
_cell.angle_gamma   90.00
#
_symmetry.space_group_name_H-M   'P 1'
#
loop_
_entity.id
_entity.type
_entity.pdbx_description
1 polymer ?
#
loop_
_entity_poly.entity_id
_entity_poly.type
_entity_poly.pdbx_seq_one_letter_code
_entity_poly.pdbx_strand_id
1 'polypeptide(L)'
;MEQTADQPVTGQVAEAMTAEHESLSLECRADPARFERLLAPDFHEFGASGGEIGYPGTAAQVAAATDPEGEPIRVENMRGWLLADGLVMLKYTSEIQGRRANRTSLWRRTASGRWQIFHHQGTITAR
;
A
#
# COMPACT_ATOMS: atom_id res chain seq x y z
N MET A 1 -19.27 11.13 -4.28
CA MET A 1 -18.29 10.22 -4.90
C MET A 1 -19.00 9.28 -5.85
N GLU A 2 -18.65 9.36 -7.10
CA GLU A 2 -19.43 8.71 -8.15
C GLU A 2 -18.80 7.48 -8.74
N GLN A 3 -17.60 7.15 -8.33
CA GLN A 3 -16.93 6.03 -8.95
C GLN A 3 -17.55 4.71 -8.55
N THR A 4 -17.79 3.85 -9.52
CA THR A 4 -18.28 2.49 -9.28
C THR A 4 -17.20 1.50 -9.71
N ALA A 5 -17.41 0.23 -9.35
CA ALA A 5 -16.43 -0.81 -9.64
C ALA A 5 -16.24 -1.05 -11.13
N ASP A 6 -17.22 -0.68 -11.96
CA ASP A 6 -17.16 -0.90 -13.40
C ASP A 6 -16.67 0.32 -14.18
N GLN A 7 -16.33 1.41 -13.52
CA GLN A 7 -15.73 2.55 -14.19
C GLN A 7 -14.30 2.23 -14.62
N PRO A 8 -13.88 2.77 -15.75
CA PRO A 8 -12.48 2.60 -16.15
C PRO A 8 -11.54 3.15 -15.09
N VAL A 9 -10.39 2.52 -14.97
CA VAL A 9 -9.35 3.01 -14.05
C VAL A 9 -8.86 4.34 -14.58
N THR A 10 -8.92 5.40 -13.73
CA THR A 10 -8.43 6.72 -14.11
C THR A 10 -6.91 6.73 -14.05
N GLY A 11 -6.30 7.76 -14.65
CA GLY A 11 -4.86 7.94 -14.56
C GLY A 11 -4.37 7.99 -13.13
N GLN A 12 -5.12 8.66 -12.25
CA GLN A 12 -4.73 8.76 -10.84
C GLN A 12 -4.80 7.41 -10.15
N VAL A 13 -5.86 6.63 -10.40
CA VAL A 13 -5.97 5.30 -9.82
C VAL A 13 -4.82 4.42 -10.31
N ALA A 14 -4.51 4.48 -11.61
CA ALA A 14 -3.39 3.71 -12.15
C ALA A 14 -2.07 4.09 -11.51
N GLU A 15 -1.84 5.39 -11.29
CA GLU A 15 -0.62 5.86 -10.65
C GLU A 15 -0.53 5.36 -9.21
N ALA A 16 -1.63 5.40 -8.47
CA ALA A 16 -1.64 4.89 -7.11
C ALA A 16 -1.41 3.39 -7.07
N MET A 17 -1.98 2.64 -8.03
CA MET A 17 -1.73 1.20 -8.12
C MET A 17 -0.25 0.91 -8.36
N THR A 18 0.39 1.68 -9.25
CA THR A 18 1.82 1.53 -9.49
C THR A 18 2.61 1.78 -8.21
N ALA A 19 2.24 2.82 -7.44
CA ALA A 19 2.91 3.12 -6.19
C ALA A 19 2.69 2.00 -5.16
N GLU A 20 1.49 1.44 -5.11
CA GLU A 20 1.23 0.33 -4.19
C GLU A 20 2.09 -0.88 -4.55
N HIS A 21 2.18 -1.24 -5.83
CA HIS A 21 3.03 -2.34 -6.26
C HIS A 21 4.50 -2.07 -5.94
N GLU A 22 4.94 -0.83 -6.11
CA GLU A 22 6.30 -0.47 -5.73
C GLU A 22 6.52 -0.71 -4.24
N SER A 23 5.57 -0.29 -3.40
CA SER A 23 5.70 -0.43 -1.95
C SER A 23 5.73 -1.89 -1.50
N LEU A 24 5.21 -2.79 -2.33
CA LEU A 24 5.16 -4.22 -2.01
C LEU A 24 6.34 -4.99 -2.58
N SER A 25 7.16 -4.37 -3.43
CA SER A 25 8.31 -5.06 -4.01
C SER A 25 9.37 -5.29 -2.93
N LEU A 26 10.07 -6.40 -3.03
CA LEU A 26 11.12 -6.71 -2.07
C LEU A 26 12.24 -5.69 -2.13
N GLU A 27 12.56 -5.21 -3.33
CA GLU A 27 13.62 -4.20 -3.50
C GLU A 27 13.30 -2.93 -2.74
N CYS A 28 12.05 -2.45 -2.87
CA CYS A 28 11.65 -1.24 -2.19
C CYS A 28 11.59 -1.44 -0.68
N ARG A 29 11.03 -2.57 -0.24
CA ARG A 29 10.87 -2.84 1.18
C ARG A 29 12.21 -3.02 1.88
N ALA A 30 13.22 -3.52 1.17
CA ALA A 30 14.56 -3.70 1.74
C ALA A 30 15.38 -2.40 1.73
N ASP A 31 14.89 -1.34 1.11
CA ASP A 31 15.59 -0.06 0.98
C ASP A 31 14.82 1.01 1.75
N PRO A 32 15.23 1.32 2.99
CA PRO A 32 14.46 2.25 3.81
C PRO A 32 14.26 3.64 3.19
N ALA A 33 15.29 4.17 2.50
CA ALA A 33 15.17 5.48 1.89
C ALA A 33 14.13 5.48 0.76
N ARG A 34 14.12 4.39 -0.03
CA ARG A 34 13.17 4.26 -1.14
C ARG A 34 11.75 4.09 -0.62
N PHE A 35 11.58 3.25 0.39
CA PHE A 35 10.26 2.98 0.97
C PHE A 35 9.71 4.24 1.65
N GLU A 36 10.58 4.98 2.35
CA GLU A 36 10.16 6.15 3.10
C GLU A 36 9.56 7.22 2.19
N ARG A 37 10.04 7.32 0.93
CA ARG A 37 9.50 8.31 0.01
C ARG A 37 8.04 8.05 -0.34
N LEU A 38 7.57 6.82 -0.17
CA LEU A 38 6.19 6.48 -0.42
C LEU A 38 5.29 6.73 0.79
N LEU A 39 5.86 7.04 1.95
CA LEU A 39 5.09 7.23 3.18
C LEU A 39 4.80 8.71 3.39
N ALA A 40 3.55 9.04 3.66
CA ALA A 40 3.20 10.39 4.08
C ALA A 40 3.68 10.62 5.52
N PRO A 41 3.98 11.87 5.90
CA PRO A 41 4.41 12.14 7.27
C PRO A 41 3.40 11.73 8.34
N ASP A 42 2.12 11.65 7.97
CA ASP A 42 1.07 11.23 8.89
C ASP A 42 0.64 9.79 8.65
N PHE A 43 1.50 8.96 8.05
CA PHE A 43 1.19 7.57 7.76
C PHE A 43 0.82 6.82 9.03
N HIS A 44 -0.20 5.98 8.92
CA HIS A 44 -0.68 5.14 10.01
C HIS A 44 -1.20 3.83 9.45
N GLU A 45 -0.89 2.73 10.14
CA GLU A 45 -1.27 1.40 9.66
C GLU A 45 -1.81 0.57 10.81
N PHE A 46 -2.92 -0.15 10.55
CA PHE A 46 -3.32 -1.28 11.36
C PHE A 46 -2.90 -2.54 10.62
N GLY A 47 -1.94 -3.26 11.19
CA GLY A 47 -1.42 -4.47 10.57
C GLY A 47 -2.41 -5.62 10.63
N ALA A 48 -2.20 -6.62 9.78
CA ALA A 48 -3.12 -7.75 9.66
C ALA A 48 -3.21 -8.55 10.95
N SER A 49 -2.19 -8.54 11.79
CA SER A 49 -2.19 -9.24 13.07
C SER A 49 -2.68 -8.37 14.22
N GLY A 50 -3.14 -7.16 13.94
CA GLY A 50 -3.71 -6.27 14.96
C GLY A 50 -2.75 -5.21 15.49
N GLY A 51 -1.49 -5.21 15.06
CA GLY A 51 -0.54 -4.22 15.52
C GLY A 51 -0.81 -2.87 14.90
N GLU A 52 -0.32 -1.83 15.54
CA GLU A 52 -0.49 -0.46 15.07
C GLU A 52 0.90 0.15 14.84
N ILE A 53 1.09 0.75 13.66
CA ILE A 53 2.38 1.30 13.26
C ILE A 53 2.14 2.70 12.73
N GLY A 54 3.02 3.64 13.10
CA GLY A 54 2.96 5.00 12.60
C GLY A 54 4.32 5.47 12.13
N TYR A 55 4.32 6.55 11.39
CA TYR A 55 5.54 7.24 11.00
C TYR A 55 6.03 8.04 12.22
N PRO A 56 7.33 8.18 12.45
CA PRO A 56 8.45 7.58 11.73
C PRO A 56 8.80 6.19 12.23
N GLY A 57 9.72 5.55 11.55
CA GLY A 57 10.22 4.24 11.96
C GLY A 57 9.68 3.11 11.12
N THR A 58 8.58 3.34 10.39
CA THR A 58 7.97 2.29 9.58
C THR A 58 8.94 1.74 8.55
N ALA A 59 9.64 2.63 7.82
CA ALA A 59 10.53 2.18 6.75
C ALA A 59 11.66 1.31 7.30
N ALA A 60 12.23 1.70 8.45
CA ALA A 60 13.30 0.90 9.06
C ALA A 60 12.78 -0.45 9.52
N GLN A 61 11.57 -0.50 10.11
CA GLN A 61 10.99 -1.75 10.55
C GLN A 61 10.70 -2.68 9.38
N VAL A 62 10.17 -2.13 8.29
CA VAL A 62 9.88 -2.91 7.10
C VAL A 62 11.18 -3.48 6.51
N ALA A 63 12.23 -2.64 6.42
CA ALA A 63 13.49 -3.10 5.87
C ALA A 63 14.10 -4.21 6.72
N ALA A 64 14.04 -4.06 8.05
CA ALA A 64 14.59 -5.07 8.95
C ALA A 64 13.87 -6.40 8.83
N ALA A 65 12.57 -6.37 8.46
CA ALA A 65 11.76 -7.57 8.34
C ALA A 65 11.76 -8.15 6.92
N THR A 66 12.47 -7.54 5.98
CA THR A 66 12.41 -7.95 4.57
C THR A 66 13.68 -8.66 4.16
N ASP A 67 13.51 -9.87 3.60
CA ASP A 67 14.59 -10.58 2.94
C ASP A 67 14.49 -10.24 1.45
N PRO A 68 15.45 -9.48 0.89
CA PRO A 68 15.34 -9.08 -0.52
C PRO A 68 15.38 -10.25 -1.50
N GLU A 69 15.82 -11.43 -1.05
CA GLU A 69 15.84 -12.61 -1.89
C GLU A 69 14.79 -13.62 -1.47
N GLY A 70 13.86 -13.21 -0.65
CA GLY A 70 12.82 -14.09 -0.16
C GLY A 70 11.64 -14.21 -1.11
N GLU A 71 10.54 -14.68 -0.55
CA GLU A 71 9.31 -14.87 -1.32
C GLU A 71 8.65 -13.52 -1.58
N PRO A 72 8.30 -13.21 -2.85
CA PRO A 72 7.60 -11.96 -3.12
C PRO A 72 6.18 -12.00 -2.58
N ILE A 73 5.69 -10.82 -2.22
CA ILE A 73 4.28 -10.66 -1.81
C ILE A 73 3.43 -10.77 -3.06
N ARG A 74 2.49 -11.73 -3.08
CA ARG A 74 1.57 -11.88 -4.19
C ARG A 74 0.36 -11.01 -3.96
N VAL A 75 -0.11 -10.39 -5.04
CA VAL A 75 -1.23 -9.47 -5.01
C VAL A 75 -2.32 -9.99 -5.93
N GLU A 76 -3.56 -10.06 -5.43
CA GLU A 76 -4.70 -10.50 -6.20
C GLU A 76 -5.82 -9.49 -6.10
N ASN A 77 -6.52 -9.32 -7.20
CA ASN A 77 -7.79 -8.60 -7.23
C ASN A 77 -7.66 -7.16 -6.78
N MET A 78 -6.60 -6.47 -7.23
CA MET A 78 -6.43 -5.06 -6.90
C MET A 78 -7.44 -4.22 -7.68
N ARG A 79 -8.12 -3.33 -6.96
CA ARG A 79 -9.08 -2.41 -7.54
C ARG A 79 -9.01 -1.09 -6.81
N GLY A 80 -9.39 -0.01 -7.48
CA GLY A 80 -9.22 1.31 -6.91
C GLY A 80 -10.38 2.23 -7.20
N TRP A 81 -10.50 3.25 -6.36
CA TRP A 81 -11.53 4.27 -6.45
C TRP A 81 -10.89 5.64 -6.31
N LEU A 82 -11.21 6.53 -7.22
CA LEU A 82 -10.83 7.93 -7.10
C LEU A 82 -11.84 8.58 -6.16
N LEU A 83 -11.41 8.88 -4.94
CA LEU A 83 -12.31 9.47 -3.95
C LEU A 83 -12.44 10.98 -4.15
N ALA A 84 -11.38 11.62 -4.62
CA ALA A 84 -11.33 13.03 -4.93
C ALA A 84 -10.05 13.25 -5.73
N ASP A 85 -9.91 14.44 -6.32
CA ASP A 85 -8.66 14.75 -7.02
C ASP A 85 -7.49 14.57 -6.05
N GLY A 86 -6.53 13.73 -6.45
CA GLY A 86 -5.36 13.45 -5.62
C GLY A 86 -5.62 12.55 -4.43
N LEU A 87 -6.72 11.81 -4.40
CA LEU A 87 -7.05 10.92 -3.27
C LEU A 87 -7.62 9.61 -3.80
N VAL A 88 -6.91 8.51 -3.58
CA VAL A 88 -7.27 7.20 -4.13
C VAL A 88 -7.31 6.17 -3.01
N MET A 89 -8.34 5.33 -3.06
CA MET A 89 -8.42 4.15 -2.19
C MET A 89 -8.19 2.90 -3.03
N LEU A 90 -7.36 2.00 -2.54
CA LEU A 90 -7.09 0.71 -3.18
C LEU A 90 -7.50 -0.42 -2.25
N LYS A 91 -8.00 -1.50 -2.83
CA LYS A 91 -8.27 -2.74 -2.09
C LYS A 91 -7.71 -3.91 -2.86
N TYR A 92 -7.14 -4.87 -2.14
CA TYR A 92 -6.58 -6.06 -2.75
C TYR A 92 -6.42 -7.15 -1.69
N THR A 93 -6.04 -8.34 -2.14
CA THR A 93 -5.65 -9.42 -1.25
C THR A 93 -4.17 -9.68 -1.44
N SER A 94 -3.45 -9.78 -0.35
CA SER A 94 -2.03 -10.15 -0.39
C SER A 94 -1.86 -11.57 0.11
N GLU A 95 -0.83 -12.24 -0.39
CA GLU A 95 -0.47 -13.56 0.09
C GLU A 95 1.04 -13.69 0.16
N ILE A 96 1.54 -14.12 1.31
CA ILE A 96 2.94 -14.42 1.51
C ILE A 96 3.05 -15.54 2.54
N GLN A 97 3.83 -16.57 2.21
CA GLN A 97 4.06 -17.70 3.12
C GLN A 97 2.76 -18.34 3.60
N GLY A 98 1.80 -18.45 2.68
CA GLY A 98 0.52 -19.06 2.99
C GLY A 98 -0.44 -18.19 3.77
N ARG A 99 -0.05 -16.98 4.12
CA ARG A 99 -0.92 -16.06 4.86
C ARG A 99 -1.59 -15.10 3.89
N ARG A 100 -2.90 -15.07 3.94
CA ARG A 100 -3.70 -14.19 3.08
C ARG A 100 -4.33 -13.10 3.93
N ALA A 101 -4.34 -11.90 3.41
CA ALA A 101 -4.94 -10.77 4.10
C ALA A 101 -5.64 -9.86 3.10
N ASN A 102 -6.79 -9.34 3.50
CA ASN A 102 -7.46 -8.29 2.75
C ASN A 102 -6.85 -6.97 3.16
N ARG A 103 -6.52 -6.13 2.16
CA ARG A 103 -5.78 -4.90 2.39
C ARG A 103 -6.55 -3.72 1.84
N THR A 104 -6.44 -2.59 2.53
CA THR A 104 -6.96 -1.30 2.07
C THR A 104 -5.86 -0.27 2.25
N SER A 105 -5.63 0.54 1.21
CA SER A 105 -4.65 1.61 1.23
C SER A 105 -5.30 2.91 0.80
N LEU A 106 -4.89 4.01 1.44
CA LEU A 106 -5.29 5.34 1.02
C LEU A 106 -4.04 6.10 0.58
N TRP A 107 -4.07 6.59 -0.65
CA TRP A 107 -2.96 7.30 -1.28
C TRP A 107 -3.35 8.74 -1.56
N ARG A 108 -2.40 9.64 -1.33
CA ARG A 108 -2.60 11.07 -1.50
C ARG A 108 -1.50 11.62 -2.39
N ARG A 109 -1.86 12.49 -3.34
CA ARG A 109 -0.88 13.11 -4.23
C ARG A 109 -0.39 14.39 -3.59
N THR A 110 0.94 14.54 -3.52
CA THR A 110 1.55 15.76 -2.99
C THR A 110 1.50 16.88 -4.02
N ALA A 111 1.81 18.10 -3.59
CA ALA A 111 1.86 19.25 -4.51
C ALA A 111 2.86 19.05 -5.63
N SER A 112 3.91 18.26 -5.41
CA SER A 112 4.92 17.97 -6.43
C SER A 112 4.48 16.85 -7.38
N GLY A 113 3.30 16.28 -7.18
CA GLY A 113 2.78 15.23 -8.05
C GLY A 113 3.16 13.82 -7.61
N ARG A 114 3.78 13.69 -6.46
CA ARG A 114 4.22 12.40 -5.95
C ARG A 114 3.12 11.78 -5.09
N TRP A 115 2.92 10.46 -5.23
CA TRP A 115 1.93 9.76 -4.44
C TRP A 115 2.53 9.26 -3.14
N GLN A 116 1.83 9.46 -2.02
CA GLN A 116 2.24 8.96 -0.72
C GLN A 116 1.07 8.29 -0.04
N ILE A 117 1.34 7.13 0.57
CA ILE A 117 0.33 6.41 1.33
C ILE A 117 0.22 7.04 2.72
N PHE A 118 -1.00 7.29 3.18
CA PHE A 118 -1.19 7.85 4.51
C PHE A 118 -1.99 6.94 5.42
N HIS A 119 -2.57 5.86 4.88
CA HIS A 119 -3.26 4.87 5.71
C HIS A 119 -3.22 3.52 5.02
N HIS A 120 -3.01 2.47 5.82
CA HIS A 120 -3.05 1.11 5.35
C HIS A 120 -3.66 0.23 6.42
N GLN A 121 -4.47 -0.74 6.01
CA GLN A 121 -5.06 -1.70 6.93
C GLN A 121 -5.07 -3.07 6.29
N GLY A 122 -4.71 -4.07 7.09
CA GLY A 122 -4.79 -5.45 6.69
C GLY A 122 -5.65 -6.25 7.67
N THR A 123 -6.31 -7.27 7.15
CA THR A 123 -7.09 -8.19 7.98
C THR A 123 -6.85 -9.59 7.44
N ILE A 124 -6.39 -10.49 8.31
CA ILE A 124 -6.16 -11.87 7.93
C ILE A 124 -7.49 -12.47 7.47
N THR A 125 -7.49 -13.13 6.33
CA THR A 125 -8.71 -13.79 5.84
C THR A 125 -8.93 -15.07 6.63
N ALA A 126 -10.20 -15.45 6.74
CA ALA A 126 -10.54 -16.68 7.43
C ALA A 126 -10.09 -17.89 6.62
N ARG A 127 -9.89 -17.73 5.32
CA ARG A 127 -9.45 -18.84 4.48
C ARG A 127 -9.00 -18.34 3.14
#